data_48b5db968eb2721a7927b42af9004998
#
_entry.id   48b5db968eb2721a7927b42af9004998
#
_cell.length_a   1.000
_cell.length_b   1.000
_cell.length_c   1.000
_cell.angle_alpha   90.00
_cell.angle_beta   90.00
_cell.angle_gamma   90.00
#
_symmetry.space_group_name_H-M   'P 1'
#
loop_
_entity.id
_entity.type
_entity.pdbx_description
1 polymer ?
#
loop_
_entity_poly.entity_id
_entity_poly.type
_entity_poly.pdbx_seq_one_letter_code
_entity_poly.pdbx_strand_id
1 'polypeptide(L)'
;MPAGSILVIFAATDNPTNTTSCTDTTFHSITLSTGDTCTLVRERTQGTTAAAGVTTSLWACDLTTDLTTGGTVTLNISSAVTAKAVALGEFTVAAGKTFDVSSDQTDSCGSGTDMTTTLDPSGTSVLQIKTGGVEGTTASCGTDNGMTTVGGTATSGGGAASNIALAGRYNISAGSVTHNYICSDSRDFSTVHSALDEVDEGAPPPAEPPLRRQVITRRGGQPTLPAGR
;
A
#
# COMPACT_ATOMS: atom_id res chain seq x y z
N MET A 1 -5.00 15.13 8.17
CA MET A 1 -3.97 14.82 7.18
C MET A 1 -4.15 15.78 6.02
N PRO A 2 -3.18 16.64 5.73
CA PRO A 2 -3.28 17.62 4.65
C PRO A 2 -3.09 16.97 3.28
N ALA A 3 -3.59 17.62 2.24
CA ALA A 3 -3.24 17.29 0.87
C ALA A 3 -1.71 17.40 0.66
N GLY A 4 -1.15 16.56 -0.18
CA GLY A 4 0.30 16.41 -0.37
C GLY A 4 0.98 15.48 0.63
N SER A 5 0.23 14.89 1.58
CA SER A 5 0.74 13.81 2.44
C SER A 5 0.53 12.45 1.78
N ILE A 6 1.37 11.49 2.16
CA ILE A 6 1.13 10.07 1.89
C ILE A 6 0.49 9.42 3.11
N LEU A 7 -0.63 8.77 2.89
CA LEU A 7 -1.26 7.91 3.88
C LEU A 7 -0.84 6.46 3.60
N VAL A 8 -0.13 5.86 4.55
CA VAL A 8 0.19 4.44 4.53
C VAL A 8 -0.79 3.68 5.40
N ILE A 9 -1.37 2.62 4.86
CA ILE A 9 -2.37 1.80 5.54
C ILE A 9 -1.83 0.40 5.69
N PHE A 10 -1.80 -0.04 6.94
CA PHE A 10 -1.40 -1.36 7.36
C PHE A 10 -2.66 -2.11 7.76
N ALA A 11 -2.94 -3.23 7.11
CA ALA A 11 -4.12 -4.02 7.41
C ALA A 11 -3.77 -5.50 7.61
N ALA A 12 -4.47 -6.14 8.53
CA ALA A 12 -4.42 -7.58 8.72
C ALA A 12 -5.81 -8.09 9.08
N THR A 13 -6.17 -9.24 8.55
CA THR A 13 -7.44 -9.92 8.82
C THR A 13 -7.21 -11.42 8.95
N ASP A 14 -8.20 -12.14 9.49
CA ASP A 14 -8.28 -13.58 9.26
C ASP A 14 -8.20 -13.84 7.75
N ASN A 15 -7.76 -15.03 7.38
CA ASN A 15 -7.78 -15.45 5.99
C ASN A 15 -9.24 -15.48 5.48
N PRO A 16 -9.62 -14.65 4.50
CA PRO A 16 -11.01 -14.56 4.02
C PRO A 16 -11.45 -15.78 3.22
N THR A 17 -10.49 -16.57 2.75
CA THR A 17 -10.74 -17.78 1.98
C THR A 17 -9.75 -18.87 2.39
N ASN A 18 -10.08 -20.13 2.11
CA ASN A 18 -9.18 -21.26 2.38
C ASN A 18 -8.02 -21.32 1.37
N THR A 19 -7.32 -20.22 1.17
CA THR A 19 -6.23 -20.11 0.21
C THR A 19 -4.93 -20.58 0.82
N THR A 20 -4.15 -21.28 0.04
CA THR A 20 -2.87 -21.85 0.43
C THR A 20 -1.78 -20.81 0.69
N SER A 21 -0.80 -21.25 1.43
CA SER A 21 0.31 -20.52 2.03
C SER A 21 1.05 -19.55 1.11
N CYS A 22 1.29 -18.35 1.59
CA CYS A 22 2.24 -17.39 1.06
C CYS A 22 1.99 -16.97 -0.40
N THR A 23 0.74 -16.75 -0.75
CA THR A 23 0.36 -16.30 -2.10
C THR A 23 0.01 -14.82 -2.12
N ASP A 24 0.28 -14.15 -3.24
CA ASP A 24 -0.29 -12.84 -3.52
C ASP A 24 -1.80 -12.98 -3.66
N THR A 25 -2.52 -12.09 -2.99
CA THR A 25 -3.97 -12.07 -2.98
C THR A 25 -4.50 -10.67 -3.20
N THR A 26 -5.80 -10.53 -3.37
CA THR A 26 -6.50 -9.25 -3.56
C THR A 26 -7.82 -9.27 -2.79
N PHE A 27 -7.78 -9.68 -1.54
CA PHE A 27 -8.96 -9.77 -0.69
C PHE A 27 -9.36 -8.45 -0.08
N HIS A 28 -8.40 -7.54 0.07
CA HIS A 28 -8.60 -6.22 0.62
C HIS A 28 -8.71 -5.16 -0.47
N SER A 29 -9.48 -4.12 -0.20
CA SER A 29 -9.43 -2.86 -0.92
C SER A 29 -9.66 -1.69 0.02
N ILE A 30 -9.15 -0.52 -0.33
CA ILE A 30 -9.26 0.69 0.48
C ILE A 30 -10.15 1.70 -0.22
N THR A 31 -11.01 2.34 0.57
CA THR A 31 -11.81 3.49 0.13
C THR A 31 -11.60 4.64 1.12
N LEU A 32 -11.26 5.81 0.59
CA LEU A 32 -11.16 7.05 1.36
C LEU A 32 -12.40 7.92 1.14
N SER A 33 -12.86 8.59 2.20
CA SER A 33 -13.97 9.55 2.09
C SER A 33 -13.65 10.77 1.23
N THR A 34 -12.38 11.04 1.00
CA THR A 34 -11.89 12.10 0.10
C THR A 34 -12.06 11.75 -1.38
N GLY A 35 -12.20 10.46 -1.71
CA GLY A 35 -12.20 9.95 -3.08
C GLY A 35 -10.80 9.72 -3.67
N ASP A 36 -9.74 10.02 -2.92
CA ASP A 36 -8.38 9.73 -3.36
C ASP A 36 -8.16 8.23 -3.54
N THR A 37 -7.31 7.87 -4.49
CA THR A 37 -7.02 6.48 -4.82
C THR A 37 -5.86 5.96 -3.98
N CYS A 38 -6.02 4.74 -3.48
CA CYS A 38 -4.96 4.00 -2.80
C CYS A 38 -4.38 2.92 -3.71
N THR A 39 -3.08 2.84 -3.76
CA THR A 39 -2.35 1.80 -4.48
C THR A 39 -2.04 0.65 -3.52
N LEU A 40 -2.39 -0.57 -3.91
CA LEU A 40 -1.95 -1.77 -3.19
C LEU A 40 -0.45 -1.94 -3.43
N VAL A 41 0.33 -1.82 -2.36
CA VAL A 41 1.75 -2.14 -2.42
C VAL A 41 1.92 -3.66 -2.53
N ARG A 42 1.33 -4.38 -1.60
CA ARG A 42 1.27 -5.85 -1.64
C ARG A 42 0.25 -6.40 -0.65
N GLU A 43 -0.28 -7.57 -0.97
CA GLU A 43 -1.10 -8.37 -0.06
C GLU A 43 -0.62 -9.82 -0.06
N ARG A 44 -0.50 -10.41 1.11
CA ARG A 44 -0.07 -11.78 1.32
C ARG A 44 -1.00 -12.53 2.24
N THR A 45 -1.29 -13.77 1.90
CA THR A 45 -2.12 -14.66 2.72
C THR A 45 -1.34 -15.89 3.14
N GLN A 46 -1.43 -16.23 4.41
CA GLN A 46 -0.89 -17.43 5.02
C GLN A 46 -2.02 -18.22 5.68
N GLY A 47 -1.91 -19.54 5.62
CA GLY A 47 -2.83 -20.47 6.24
C GLY A 47 -3.90 -21.01 5.28
N THR A 48 -4.47 -22.14 5.64
CA THR A 48 -5.39 -22.90 4.79
C THR A 48 -6.84 -22.82 5.22
N THR A 49 -7.12 -22.20 6.34
CA THR A 49 -8.48 -22.03 6.87
C THR A 49 -8.67 -20.63 7.43
N ALA A 50 -9.90 -20.15 7.42
CA ALA A 50 -10.25 -18.85 8.02
C ALA A 50 -9.98 -18.80 9.55
N ALA A 51 -9.91 -19.93 10.21
CA ALA A 51 -9.66 -20.02 11.66
C ALA A 51 -8.17 -20.23 12.02
N ALA A 52 -7.29 -20.35 11.02
CA ALA A 52 -5.87 -20.64 11.22
C ALA A 52 -4.99 -19.92 10.19
N GLY A 53 -5.45 -18.77 9.70
CA GLY A 53 -4.72 -18.04 8.69
C GLY A 53 -4.85 -16.53 8.82
N VAL A 54 -3.92 -15.81 8.22
CA VAL A 54 -3.87 -14.36 8.23
C VAL A 54 -3.63 -13.82 6.84
N THR A 55 -4.37 -12.77 6.48
CA THR A 55 -4.10 -11.94 5.31
C THR A 55 -3.58 -10.60 5.76
N THR A 56 -2.48 -10.17 5.18
CA THR A 56 -1.83 -8.89 5.49
C THR A 56 -1.69 -8.08 4.22
N SER A 57 -2.10 -6.82 4.26
CA SER A 57 -1.93 -5.90 3.12
C SER A 57 -1.31 -4.57 3.53
N LEU A 58 -0.59 -3.99 2.60
CA LEU A 58 0.08 -2.71 2.69
C LEU A 58 -0.38 -1.84 1.54
N TRP A 59 -0.79 -0.61 1.86
CA TRP A 59 -1.33 0.34 0.90
C TRP A 59 -0.66 1.70 1.04
N ALA A 60 -0.53 2.42 -0.06
CA ALA A 60 -0.07 3.80 -0.10
C ALA A 60 -1.10 4.65 -0.86
N CYS A 61 -1.46 5.80 -0.31
CA CYS A 61 -2.45 6.70 -0.88
C CYS A 61 -1.87 8.11 -0.91
N ASP A 62 -1.75 8.69 -2.09
CA ASP A 62 -1.43 10.11 -2.24
C ASP A 62 -2.69 10.92 -1.95
N LEU A 63 -2.64 11.78 -0.94
CA LEU A 63 -3.76 12.64 -0.60
C LEU A 63 -3.72 13.90 -1.45
N THR A 64 -4.64 14.02 -2.38
CA THR A 64 -4.85 15.25 -3.17
C THR A 64 -5.85 16.18 -2.49
N THR A 65 -6.59 15.66 -1.53
CA THR A 65 -7.61 16.36 -0.73
C THR A 65 -7.36 16.13 0.75
N ASP A 66 -7.58 17.16 1.56
CA ASP A 66 -7.43 17.04 3.02
C ASP A 66 -8.36 15.96 3.59
N LEU A 67 -7.80 15.00 4.28
CA LEU A 67 -8.56 14.07 5.09
C LEU A 67 -8.82 14.71 6.47
N THR A 68 -9.91 15.43 6.58
CA THR A 68 -10.28 16.24 7.76
C THR A 68 -10.85 15.37 8.88
N THR A 69 -11.06 16.00 10.05
CA THR A 69 -11.77 15.36 11.18
C THR A 69 -13.14 14.88 10.74
N GLY A 70 -13.40 13.60 10.95
CA GLY A 70 -14.64 12.92 10.48
C GLY A 70 -14.50 12.24 9.12
N GLY A 71 -13.39 12.45 8.41
CA GLY A 71 -13.04 11.65 7.24
C GLY A 71 -12.77 10.19 7.62
N THR A 72 -13.03 9.29 6.70
CA THR A 72 -12.94 7.84 6.95
C THR A 72 -11.98 7.15 5.98
N VAL A 73 -11.30 6.15 6.52
CA VAL A 73 -10.55 5.14 5.78
C VAL A 73 -11.29 3.83 5.98
N THR A 74 -11.78 3.24 4.91
CA THR A 74 -12.55 2.01 4.95
C THR A 74 -11.75 0.87 4.34
N LEU A 75 -11.50 -0.18 5.13
CA LEU A 75 -11.00 -1.45 4.65
C LEU A 75 -12.19 -2.30 4.20
N ASN A 76 -12.29 -2.56 2.92
CA ASN A 76 -13.26 -3.50 2.35
C ASN A 76 -12.60 -4.87 2.22
N ILE A 77 -13.32 -5.92 2.55
CA ILE A 77 -12.84 -7.30 2.56
C ILE A 77 -13.78 -8.14 1.71
N SER A 78 -13.20 -8.95 0.82
CA SER A 78 -13.97 -9.71 -0.18
C SER A 78 -14.96 -10.73 0.39
N SER A 79 -14.73 -11.18 1.62
CA SER A 79 -15.66 -12.05 2.35
C SER A 79 -15.63 -11.77 3.84
N ALA A 80 -16.62 -12.26 4.56
CA ALA A 80 -16.73 -12.04 5.99
C ALA A 80 -15.55 -12.67 6.74
N VAL A 81 -14.94 -11.89 7.64
CA VAL A 81 -13.88 -12.31 8.55
C VAL A 81 -14.27 -12.00 9.97
N THR A 82 -13.74 -12.79 10.91
CA THR A 82 -14.02 -12.62 12.33
C THR A 82 -13.11 -11.56 12.94
N ALA A 83 -11.82 -11.60 12.64
CA ALA A 83 -10.84 -10.66 13.16
C ALA A 83 -10.26 -9.77 12.06
N LYS A 84 -10.01 -8.52 12.43
CA LYS A 84 -9.42 -7.51 11.55
C LYS A 84 -8.73 -6.41 12.35
N ALA A 85 -7.65 -5.89 11.82
CA ALA A 85 -6.92 -4.77 12.39
C ALA A 85 -6.42 -3.84 11.28
N VAL A 86 -6.46 -2.54 11.55
CA VAL A 86 -5.93 -1.50 10.65
C VAL A 86 -5.13 -0.50 11.47
N ALA A 87 -3.97 -0.12 10.95
CA ALA A 87 -3.19 1.00 11.46
C ALA A 87 -2.91 1.98 10.31
N LEU A 88 -2.75 3.25 10.65
CA LEU A 88 -2.55 4.33 9.69
C LEU A 88 -1.28 5.09 10.04
N GLY A 89 -0.46 5.40 9.04
CA GLY A 89 0.70 6.28 9.15
C GLY A 89 0.59 7.41 8.15
N GLU A 90 0.79 8.64 8.59
CA GLU A 90 0.89 9.81 7.73
C GLU A 90 2.37 10.17 7.55
N PHE A 91 2.77 10.40 6.31
CA PHE A 91 4.11 10.82 5.96
C PHE A 91 4.04 12.02 5.03
N THR A 92 4.92 12.99 5.24
CA THR A 92 5.05 14.14 4.37
C THR A 92 6.24 13.96 3.44
N VAL A 93 6.07 14.35 2.20
CA VAL A 93 7.15 14.44 1.20
C VAL A 93 7.69 15.85 1.14
N ALA A 94 8.91 16.00 0.62
CA ALA A 94 9.44 17.32 0.32
C ALA A 94 8.60 18.01 -0.76
N ALA A 95 8.62 19.35 -0.76
CA ALA A 95 7.88 20.13 -1.77
C ALA A 95 8.33 19.76 -3.20
N GLY A 96 7.39 19.48 -4.08
CA GLY A 96 7.64 19.04 -5.46
C GLY A 96 8.07 17.59 -5.59
N LYS A 97 7.85 16.80 -4.54
CA LYS A 97 8.10 15.36 -4.53
C LYS A 97 6.80 14.59 -4.32
N THR A 98 6.80 13.36 -4.76
CA THR A 98 5.79 12.36 -4.46
C THR A 98 6.48 11.04 -4.10
N PHE A 99 5.75 10.08 -3.57
CA PHE A 99 6.28 8.73 -3.38
C PHE A 99 5.87 7.82 -4.54
N ASP A 100 6.83 7.05 -5.02
CA ASP A 100 6.57 5.91 -5.89
C ASP A 100 6.68 4.61 -5.08
N VAL A 101 5.77 3.68 -5.36
CA VAL A 101 5.85 2.34 -4.79
C VAL A 101 7.00 1.62 -5.47
N SER A 102 8.12 1.51 -4.76
CA SER A 102 9.30 0.85 -5.28
C SER A 102 9.03 -0.62 -5.62
N SER A 103 9.74 -1.13 -6.62
CA SER A 103 9.82 -2.56 -6.88
C SER A 103 10.54 -3.34 -5.78
N ASP A 104 11.26 -2.63 -4.90
CA ASP A 104 12.01 -3.21 -3.80
C ASP A 104 11.05 -3.63 -2.69
N GLN A 105 10.74 -4.92 -2.67
CA GLN A 105 9.81 -5.53 -1.75
C GLN A 105 10.32 -6.90 -1.30
N THR A 106 10.07 -7.21 -0.06
CA THR A 106 10.27 -8.56 0.49
C THR A 106 9.08 -8.94 1.35
N ASP A 107 8.86 -10.20 1.53
CA ASP A 107 7.80 -10.74 2.36
C ASP A 107 8.29 -11.98 3.11
N SER A 108 7.56 -12.33 4.13
CA SER A 108 7.71 -13.59 4.84
C SER A 108 6.35 -14.07 5.31
N CYS A 109 6.10 -15.34 5.15
CA CYS A 109 4.93 -15.97 5.71
C CYS A 109 5.25 -17.39 6.12
N GLY A 110 4.50 -17.88 7.08
CA GLY A 110 4.71 -19.24 7.60
C GLY A 110 3.90 -19.48 8.85
N SER A 111 4.28 -20.55 9.53
CA SER A 111 3.84 -20.85 10.88
C SER A 111 5.11 -20.90 11.75
N GLY A 112 5.18 -20.04 12.74
CA GLY A 112 6.37 -19.93 13.56
C GLY A 112 6.32 -18.73 14.51
N THR A 113 7.47 -18.42 15.08
CA THR A 113 7.65 -17.26 15.97
C THR A 113 8.37 -16.11 15.31
N ASP A 114 9.00 -16.31 14.16
CA ASP A 114 9.92 -15.35 13.54
C ASP A 114 9.36 -14.81 12.22
N MET A 115 9.07 -13.51 12.18
CA MET A 115 8.62 -12.76 11.02
C MET A 115 9.69 -11.79 10.51
N THR A 116 10.95 -12.16 10.64
CA THR A 116 12.07 -11.32 10.21
C THR A 116 12.06 -11.15 8.71
N THR A 117 12.29 -9.91 8.27
CA THR A 117 12.53 -9.57 6.87
C THR A 117 13.70 -8.58 6.77
N THR A 118 14.50 -8.70 5.72
CA THR A 118 15.53 -7.73 5.37
C THR A 118 15.19 -7.11 4.03
N LEU A 119 15.22 -5.80 3.94
CA LEU A 119 15.08 -5.07 2.70
C LEU A 119 16.28 -4.16 2.51
N ASP A 120 16.86 -4.21 1.32
CA ASP A 120 17.99 -3.38 0.88
C ASP A 120 17.56 -2.62 -0.37
N PRO A 121 16.91 -1.46 -0.20
CA PRO A 121 16.35 -0.72 -1.32
C PRO A 121 17.46 -0.10 -2.18
N SER A 122 17.19 0.00 -3.47
CA SER A 122 18.11 0.59 -4.46
C SER A 122 18.07 2.13 -4.49
N GLY A 123 17.08 2.75 -3.85
CA GLY A 123 16.88 4.20 -3.84
C GLY A 123 17.79 4.95 -2.89
N THR A 124 17.83 6.28 -3.02
CA THR A 124 18.66 7.16 -2.19
C THR A 124 17.89 7.87 -1.08
N SER A 125 16.59 7.97 -1.19
CA SER A 125 15.70 8.60 -0.20
C SER A 125 14.43 7.76 -0.11
N VAL A 126 14.41 6.81 0.80
CA VAL A 126 13.34 5.84 0.89
C VAL A 126 12.67 5.84 2.25
N LEU A 127 11.37 5.68 2.23
CA LEU A 127 10.58 5.29 3.38
C LEU A 127 10.38 3.78 3.34
N GLN A 128 11.04 3.06 4.22
CA GLN A 128 10.78 1.63 4.38
C GLN A 128 9.58 1.41 5.30
N ILE A 129 8.65 0.62 4.85
CA ILE A 129 7.42 0.31 5.56
C ILE A 129 7.23 -1.19 5.65
N LYS A 130 6.81 -1.65 6.80
CA LYS A 130 6.51 -3.07 7.04
C LYS A 130 5.17 -3.23 7.72
N THR A 131 4.37 -4.15 7.22
CA THR A 131 3.20 -4.67 7.94
C THR A 131 3.42 -6.12 8.27
N GLY A 132 2.90 -6.55 9.40
CA GLY A 132 2.90 -7.95 9.80
C GLY A 132 1.62 -8.26 10.53
N GLY A 133 0.94 -9.32 10.12
CA GLY A 133 -0.22 -9.88 10.77
C GLY A 133 0.09 -11.25 11.36
N VAL A 134 -0.37 -11.48 12.57
CA VAL A 134 -0.23 -12.75 13.30
C VAL A 134 -1.58 -13.18 13.80
N GLU A 135 -1.89 -14.43 13.60
CA GLU A 135 -3.08 -15.04 14.20
C GLU A 135 -2.89 -15.27 15.70
N GLY A 136 -3.90 -14.92 16.48
CA GLY A 136 -3.93 -15.12 17.94
C GLY A 136 -3.51 -13.90 18.76
N THR A 137 -4.24 -13.64 19.85
CA THR A 137 -4.02 -12.49 20.74
C THR A 137 -2.96 -12.67 21.79
N THR A 138 -2.56 -13.90 22.04
CA THR A 138 -1.63 -14.22 23.14
C THR A 138 -0.17 -14.06 22.74
N ALA A 139 0.10 -13.91 21.46
CA ALA A 139 1.45 -13.70 20.99
C ALA A 139 1.90 -12.28 21.35
N SER A 140 2.70 -12.16 22.38
CA SER A 140 3.50 -10.96 22.60
C SER A 140 4.58 -10.95 21.54
N CYS A 141 4.42 -10.11 20.52
CA CYS A 141 5.43 -9.95 19.50
C CYS A 141 6.30 -8.76 19.87
N GLY A 142 7.56 -9.00 20.04
CA GLY A 142 8.55 -8.00 20.50
C GLY A 142 9.40 -7.50 19.35
N THR A 143 10.09 -6.66 19.64
CA THR A 143 10.78 -5.45 19.24
C THR A 143 11.69 -5.52 18.04
N ASP A 144 11.76 -4.45 17.50
CA ASP A 144 12.36 -3.84 16.35
C ASP A 144 13.81 -3.46 16.48
N ASN A 145 14.64 -3.96 15.61
CA ASN A 145 15.92 -3.34 15.34
C ASN A 145 15.74 -2.27 14.27
N GLY A 146 15.54 -1.01 14.70
CA GLY A 146 15.67 0.13 13.81
C GLY A 146 14.40 0.61 13.09
N MET A 147 13.23 0.03 13.32
CA MET A 147 11.98 0.55 12.78
C MET A 147 11.07 1.14 13.87
N THR A 148 10.40 2.23 13.55
CA THR A 148 9.47 2.90 14.45
C THR A 148 8.05 2.33 14.30
N THR A 149 7.36 2.14 15.41
CA THR A 149 5.97 1.68 15.42
C THR A 149 5.04 2.77 14.90
N VAL A 150 4.22 2.45 13.92
CA VAL A 150 3.12 3.31 13.45
C VAL A 150 1.84 3.01 14.23
N GLY A 151 1.67 1.80 14.64
CA GLY A 151 0.55 1.32 15.41
C GLY A 151 0.65 -0.19 15.50
N GLY A 152 0.16 -0.73 16.57
CA GLY A 152 0.01 -2.16 16.75
C GLY A 152 -1.29 -2.36 17.47
N THR A 153 -2.19 -3.13 16.91
CA THR A 153 -3.46 -3.37 17.54
C THR A 153 -3.86 -4.80 17.29
N ALA A 154 -4.27 -5.44 18.36
CA ALA A 154 -5.02 -6.68 18.24
C ALA A 154 -6.49 -6.32 18.16
N THR A 155 -7.21 -6.86 17.23
CA THR A 155 -8.66 -6.81 17.29
C THR A 155 -9.22 -8.17 17.60
N SER A 156 -10.21 -8.15 18.42
CA SER A 156 -10.88 -9.35 18.84
C SER A 156 -11.94 -9.77 17.85
N GLY A 157 -11.87 -11.00 17.42
CA GLY A 157 -12.96 -11.61 16.68
C GLY A 157 -13.71 -12.69 17.41
N GLY A 158 -13.56 -12.85 18.67
CA GLY A 158 -14.43 -13.77 19.43
C GLY A 158 -13.78 -15.01 20.03
N GLY A 159 -12.52 -15.23 19.92
CA GLY A 159 -11.77 -16.29 20.64
C GLY A 159 -10.28 -16.12 20.46
N ALA A 160 -9.50 -16.66 21.38
CA ALA A 160 -8.03 -16.48 21.35
C ALA A 160 -7.36 -16.92 20.04
N ALA A 161 -7.97 -17.88 19.34
CA ALA A 161 -7.47 -18.37 18.05
C ALA A 161 -7.97 -17.59 16.82
N SER A 162 -8.87 -16.63 17.01
CA SER A 162 -9.47 -15.84 15.93
C SER A 162 -9.12 -14.35 16.01
N ASN A 163 -8.10 -14.01 16.78
CA ASN A 163 -7.67 -12.63 16.91
C ASN A 163 -6.46 -12.38 16.02
N ILE A 164 -6.38 -11.21 15.46
CA ILE A 164 -5.24 -10.76 14.65
C ILE A 164 -4.46 -9.70 15.40
N ALA A 165 -3.16 -9.92 15.57
CA ALA A 165 -2.23 -8.87 15.97
C ALA A 165 -1.62 -8.26 14.71
N LEU A 166 -1.70 -6.94 14.58
CA LEU A 166 -1.11 -6.16 13.51
C LEU A 166 0.09 -5.38 14.01
N ALA A 167 1.16 -5.39 13.24
CA ALA A 167 2.30 -4.50 13.44
C ALA A 167 2.52 -3.65 12.19
N GLY A 168 2.36 -2.34 12.33
CA GLY A 168 2.79 -1.36 11.36
C GLY A 168 4.12 -0.75 11.80
N ARG A 169 5.10 -0.68 10.91
CA ARG A 169 6.46 -0.18 11.19
C ARG A 169 6.97 0.65 10.04
N TYR A 170 7.85 1.60 10.36
CA TYR A 170 8.55 2.36 9.33
C TYR A 170 9.99 2.67 9.73
N ASN A 171 10.83 2.92 8.74
CA ASN A 171 12.15 3.49 8.89
C ASN A 171 12.46 4.39 7.68
N ILE A 172 13.06 5.55 7.95
CA ILE A 172 13.56 6.43 6.89
C ILE A 172 15.03 6.11 6.70
N SER A 173 15.33 5.26 5.73
CA SER A 173 16.69 4.80 5.43
C SER A 173 16.81 4.36 3.98
N ALA A 174 17.89 4.80 3.34
CA ALA A 174 18.30 4.31 2.03
C ALA A 174 19.14 3.03 2.08
N GLY A 175 19.46 2.54 3.27
CA GLY A 175 20.29 1.36 3.45
C GLY A 175 19.50 0.12 3.81
N SER A 176 20.20 -1.00 3.84
CA SER A 176 19.64 -2.27 4.26
C SER A 176 19.09 -2.22 5.68
N VAL A 177 17.85 -2.61 5.86
CA VAL A 177 17.20 -2.69 7.16
C VAL A 177 16.69 -4.11 7.36
N THR A 178 17.15 -4.73 8.45
CA THR A 178 16.59 -5.99 8.94
C THR A 178 15.63 -5.67 10.06
N HIS A 179 14.39 -6.03 9.87
CA HIS A 179 13.37 -5.90 10.87
C HIS A 179 13.02 -7.26 11.47
N ASN A 180 13.40 -7.45 12.72
CA ASN A 180 13.09 -8.65 13.49
C ASN A 180 11.76 -8.45 14.22
N TYR A 181 10.79 -9.28 13.92
CA TYR A 181 9.53 -9.30 14.63
C TYR A 181 9.30 -10.73 15.11
N ILE A 182 9.62 -10.95 16.38
CA ILE A 182 9.61 -12.29 17.00
C ILE A 182 8.46 -12.35 17.99
N CYS A 183 7.63 -13.36 17.86
CA CYS A 183 6.50 -13.61 18.73
C CYS A 183 6.81 -14.69 19.78
N SER A 184 6.15 -14.61 20.93
CA SER A 184 6.32 -15.60 22.01
C SER A 184 5.80 -16.99 21.66
N ASP A 185 4.78 -17.03 20.80
CA ASP A 185 4.10 -18.25 20.42
C ASP A 185 4.20 -18.49 18.91
N SER A 186 4.34 -19.76 18.55
CA SER A 186 4.25 -20.16 17.13
C SER A 186 2.82 -19.99 16.64
N ARG A 187 2.65 -19.16 15.59
CA ARG A 187 1.37 -18.85 14.97
C ARG A 187 1.54 -18.71 13.47
N ASP A 188 0.44 -18.77 12.73
CA ASP A 188 0.44 -18.36 11.34
C ASP A 188 0.65 -16.86 11.25
N PHE A 189 1.53 -16.46 10.36
CA PHE A 189 1.87 -15.06 10.13
C PHE A 189 2.05 -14.76 8.65
N SER A 190 1.81 -13.52 8.30
CA SER A 190 2.12 -12.94 7.00
C SER A 190 2.71 -11.55 7.18
N THR A 191 3.74 -11.23 6.45
CA THR A 191 4.38 -9.92 6.50
C THR A 191 4.73 -9.43 5.10
N VAL A 192 4.66 -8.11 4.92
CA VAL A 192 5.12 -7.39 3.73
C VAL A 192 6.06 -6.28 4.19
N HIS A 193 7.22 -6.19 3.60
CA HIS A 193 8.20 -5.14 3.81
C HIS A 193 8.53 -4.53 2.44
N SER A 194 8.31 -3.24 2.28
CA SER A 194 8.46 -2.51 1.02
C SER A 194 9.16 -1.18 1.23
N ALA A 195 9.77 -0.67 0.17
CA ALA A 195 10.26 0.69 0.10
C ALA A 195 9.28 1.56 -0.70
N LEU A 196 9.16 2.82 -0.30
CA LEU A 196 8.57 3.89 -1.07
C LEU A 196 9.68 4.88 -1.38
N ASP A 197 9.91 5.14 -2.65
CA ASP A 197 10.95 6.04 -3.12
C ASP A 197 10.37 7.45 -3.27
N GLU A 198 11.09 8.44 -2.76
CA GLU A 198 10.72 9.84 -3.00
C GLU A 198 11.22 10.24 -4.39
N VAL A 199 10.29 10.50 -5.29
CA VAL A 199 10.56 10.88 -6.68
C VAL A 199 10.12 12.32 -6.97
N ASP A 200 10.71 12.94 -7.99
CA ASP A 200 10.24 14.24 -8.43
C ASP A 200 8.80 14.12 -8.93
N GLU A 201 7.93 14.99 -8.46
CA GLU A 201 6.60 15.15 -9.03
C GLU A 201 6.79 15.50 -10.51
N GLY A 202 6.36 14.61 -11.40
CA GLY A 202 6.62 14.74 -12.83
C GLY A 202 6.22 16.12 -13.30
N ALA A 203 7.14 16.85 -13.94
CA ALA A 203 6.81 18.15 -14.52
C ALA A 203 5.56 17.99 -15.40
N PRO A 204 4.54 18.84 -15.25
CA PRO A 204 3.35 18.74 -16.10
C PRO A 204 3.80 18.68 -17.55
N PRO A 205 3.22 17.80 -18.38
CA PRO A 205 3.62 17.66 -19.76
C PRO A 205 3.65 19.07 -20.38
N PRO A 206 4.70 19.42 -21.13
CA PRO A 206 4.82 20.76 -21.70
C PRO A 206 3.52 21.09 -22.42
N ALA A 207 2.93 22.23 -22.08
CA ALA A 207 1.68 22.67 -22.68
C ALA A 207 1.77 22.48 -24.19
N GLU A 208 0.88 21.70 -24.78
CA GLU A 208 0.86 21.48 -26.21
C GLU A 208 0.93 22.86 -26.90
N PRO A 209 1.88 23.07 -27.82
CA PRO A 209 1.96 24.33 -28.52
C PRO A 209 0.59 24.59 -29.19
N PRO A 210 0.04 25.80 -29.05
CA PRO A 210 -1.29 26.08 -29.57
C PRO A 210 -1.35 25.66 -31.03
N LEU A 211 -2.27 24.76 -31.35
CA LEU A 211 -2.50 24.29 -32.71
C LEU A 211 -2.58 25.50 -33.62
N ARG A 212 -1.52 25.78 -34.36
CA ARG A 212 -1.56 26.82 -35.41
C ARG A 212 -2.64 26.40 -36.42
N ARG A 213 -3.78 27.06 -36.30
CA ARG A 213 -4.83 26.94 -37.27
C ARG A 213 -4.25 27.34 -38.64
N GLN A 214 -3.87 26.37 -39.44
CA GLN A 214 -3.50 26.63 -40.84
C GLN A 214 -4.76 27.17 -41.51
N VAL A 215 -4.76 28.47 -41.74
CA VAL A 215 -5.75 29.07 -42.63
C VAL A 215 -5.38 28.65 -44.04
N ILE A 216 -6.01 27.60 -44.53
CA ILE A 216 -5.92 27.22 -45.92
C ILE A 216 -6.71 28.26 -46.70
N THR A 217 -6.03 29.28 -47.19
CA THR A 217 -6.57 30.19 -48.19
C THR A 217 -6.69 29.41 -49.49
N ARG A 218 -7.88 28.90 -49.78
CA ARG A 218 -8.20 28.41 -51.13
C ARG A 218 -8.11 29.61 -52.08
N ARG A 219 -7.02 29.70 -52.86
CA ARG A 219 -6.98 30.53 -54.04
C ARG A 219 -8.03 29.98 -55.00
N GLY A 220 -9.07 30.77 -55.23
CA GLY A 220 -10.11 30.42 -56.21
C GLY A 220 -9.52 30.33 -57.62
N GLY A 221 -9.35 29.13 -58.12
CA GLY A 221 -9.19 28.86 -59.52
C GLY A 221 -10.59 28.73 -60.15
N GLN A 222 -10.98 29.67 -60.97
CA GLN A 222 -12.17 29.54 -61.82
C GLN A 222 -11.99 28.34 -62.74
N PRO A 223 -12.98 27.45 -62.89
CA PRO A 223 -12.96 26.44 -63.91
C PRO A 223 -13.34 27.12 -65.26
N THR A 224 -12.44 27.11 -66.21
CA THR A 224 -12.74 27.39 -67.58
C THR A 224 -13.50 26.20 -68.16
N LEU A 225 -14.74 26.43 -68.59
CA LEU A 225 -15.51 25.49 -69.42
C LEU A 225 -14.92 25.37 -70.79
N PRO A 226 -14.71 24.17 -71.32
CA PRO A 226 -14.37 24.02 -72.70
C PRO A 226 -15.63 24.28 -73.56
N ALA A 227 -15.46 25.14 -74.62
CA ALA A 227 -16.45 25.39 -75.61
C ALA A 227 -16.68 24.13 -76.50
N GLY A 228 -17.96 23.81 -76.69
CA GLY A 228 -18.38 22.67 -77.46
C GLY A 228 -18.14 22.86 -79.02
N ARG A 229 -18.01 21.72 -79.68
CA ARG A 229 -18.43 21.43 -81.05
C ARG A 229 -19.09 20.06 -81.02
#